data_a9f3c82de62a659731647376a335d8c4
#
_entry.id   a9f3c82de62a659731647376a335d8c4
#
_cell.length_a   1.000
_cell.length_b   1.000
_cell.length_c   1.000
_cell.angle_alpha   90.00
_cell.angle_beta   90.00
_cell.angle_gamma   90.00
#
_symmetry.space_group_name_H-M   'P 1'
#
loop_
_entity.id
_entity.type
_entity.pdbx_description
1 polymer ?
#
loop_
_entity_poly.entity_id
_entity_poly.type
_entity_poly.pdbx_seq_one_letter_code
_entity_poly.pdbx_strand_id
1 'polypeptide(L)'
;NLLRSDPCKVGPQPCPPPTLEFYGGGGIGAEANPVVDRQGNLLAADLVNGGFGYETPPFVTVVDPCRNGNGAVLNTEIKDGIVVRIIVNETGTGYLPPKATSPQYPAILQLSEVRVDDPGINYDCGKDEIVIEPANGTRLSYVCEPFGKISGVKVLQSGNFTELPTIKMKTRTGVSASFTPVFNV
;
A
#
# COMPACT_ATOMS: atom_id res chain seq x y z
N ASN A 1 -39.55 -37.72 9.20
CA ASN A 1 -39.34 -36.70 8.15
C ASN A 1 -37.93 -36.16 8.29
N LEU A 2 -36.98 -36.88 7.72
CA LEU A 2 -35.62 -36.42 7.60
C LEU A 2 -35.60 -35.34 6.51
N LEU A 3 -35.54 -34.09 6.91
CA LEU A 3 -35.23 -32.99 6.01
C LEU A 3 -33.84 -33.23 5.45
N ARG A 4 -33.77 -33.85 4.29
CA ARG A 4 -32.56 -33.85 3.47
C ARG A 4 -32.22 -32.42 3.19
N SER A 5 -31.18 -31.89 3.83
CA SER A 5 -30.58 -30.65 3.43
C SER A 5 -30.14 -30.78 1.97
N ASP A 6 -30.76 -30.03 1.12
CA ASP A 6 -30.45 -29.96 -0.30
C ASP A 6 -28.98 -29.55 -0.47
N PRO A 7 -28.09 -30.42 -0.98
CA PRO A 7 -26.67 -30.10 -1.09
C PRO A 7 -26.41 -28.94 -2.06
N CYS A 8 -27.43 -28.48 -2.81
CA CYS A 8 -27.35 -27.33 -3.69
C CYS A 8 -27.77 -26.00 -3.02
N LYS A 9 -28.27 -26.06 -1.79
CA LYS A 9 -28.50 -24.86 -0.97
C LYS A 9 -27.29 -24.55 -0.11
N VAL A 10 -26.13 -24.43 -0.74
CA VAL A 10 -25.02 -23.71 -0.13
C VAL A 10 -25.48 -22.26 -0.08
N GLY A 11 -25.78 -21.74 1.10
CA GLY A 11 -26.01 -20.31 1.28
C GLY A 11 -24.84 -19.53 0.71
N PRO A 12 -24.97 -18.21 0.44
CA PRO A 12 -23.90 -17.44 -0.14
C PRO A 12 -22.64 -17.64 0.68
N GLN A 13 -21.63 -18.27 0.06
CA GLN A 13 -20.32 -18.41 0.69
C GLN A 13 -19.79 -17.03 0.99
N PRO A 14 -19.35 -16.75 2.23
CA PRO A 14 -18.73 -15.48 2.53
C PRO A 14 -17.52 -15.31 1.61
N CYS A 15 -17.39 -14.14 0.99
CA CYS A 15 -16.25 -13.83 0.15
C CYS A 15 -14.96 -13.96 0.94
N PRO A 16 -13.98 -14.73 0.45
CA PRO A 16 -12.67 -14.77 1.07
C PRO A 16 -11.95 -13.42 0.88
N PRO A 17 -11.00 -13.06 1.76
CA PRO A 17 -10.19 -11.88 1.57
C PRO A 17 -9.36 -11.99 0.27
N PRO A 18 -8.91 -10.85 -0.29
CA PRO A 18 -8.02 -10.87 -1.44
C PRO A 18 -6.69 -11.53 -1.10
N THR A 19 -6.02 -12.05 -2.13
CA THR A 19 -4.67 -12.63 -2.05
C THR A 19 -3.74 -11.94 -3.04
N LEU A 20 -2.44 -12.09 -2.85
CA LEU A 20 -1.42 -11.59 -3.78
C LEU A 20 -0.81 -12.73 -4.57
N GLU A 21 -0.72 -12.57 -5.88
CA GLU A 21 -0.06 -13.52 -6.77
C GLU A 21 1.13 -12.86 -7.47
N PHE A 22 2.24 -13.60 -7.52
CA PHE A 22 3.49 -13.18 -8.15
C PHE A 22 3.69 -13.96 -9.43
N TYR A 23 4.09 -13.27 -10.51
CA TYR A 23 4.38 -13.92 -11.77
C TYR A 23 5.47 -13.17 -12.57
N GLY A 24 6.16 -13.89 -13.41
CA GLY A 24 7.31 -13.36 -14.16
C GLY A 24 8.57 -13.24 -13.33
N GLY A 25 9.55 -12.50 -13.85
CA GLY A 25 10.83 -12.28 -13.18
C GLY A 25 11.81 -13.46 -13.19
N GLY A 26 11.40 -14.64 -13.64
CA GLY A 26 12.24 -15.84 -13.72
C GLY A 26 12.40 -16.63 -12.42
N GLY A 27 12.03 -16.05 -11.29
CA GLY A 27 12.10 -16.69 -9.97
C GLY A 27 10.79 -17.36 -9.55
N ILE A 28 10.81 -17.96 -8.35
CA ILE A 28 9.68 -18.65 -7.75
C ILE A 28 9.63 -18.44 -6.22
N GLY A 29 8.47 -18.69 -5.64
CA GLY A 29 8.30 -18.83 -4.19
C GLY A 29 8.11 -17.52 -3.42
N ALA A 30 7.94 -16.39 -4.09
CA ALA A 30 7.54 -15.16 -3.40
C ALA A 30 6.10 -15.26 -2.88
N GLU A 31 5.90 -14.91 -1.62
CA GLU A 31 4.60 -14.91 -0.95
C GLU A 31 4.44 -13.66 -0.10
N ALA A 32 3.27 -13.05 -0.15
CA ALA A 32 2.92 -11.92 0.67
C ALA A 32 1.42 -11.90 0.98
N ASN A 33 1.06 -11.27 2.10
CA ASN A 33 -0.31 -11.06 2.50
C ASN A 33 -0.73 -9.60 2.27
N PRO A 34 -1.90 -9.34 1.68
CA PRO A 34 -2.40 -7.99 1.53
C PRO A 34 -2.87 -7.44 2.89
N VAL A 35 -2.56 -6.17 3.15
CA VAL A 35 -3.07 -5.43 4.30
C VAL A 35 -4.10 -4.43 3.80
N VAL A 36 -5.36 -4.68 4.13
CA VAL A 36 -6.51 -3.89 3.68
C VAL A 36 -7.11 -3.16 4.87
N ASP A 37 -7.44 -1.89 4.71
CA ASP A 37 -8.10 -1.10 5.74
C ASP A 37 -9.62 -1.39 5.81
N ARG A 38 -10.31 -0.76 6.75
CA ARG A 38 -11.75 -0.92 6.91
C ARG A 38 -12.57 -0.31 5.75
N GLN A 39 -11.98 0.61 5.01
CA GLN A 39 -12.58 1.27 3.87
C GLN A 39 -12.42 0.46 2.56
N GLY A 40 -11.61 -0.61 2.61
CA GLY A 40 -11.36 -1.47 1.45
C GLY A 40 -10.19 -1.01 0.58
N ASN A 41 -9.26 -0.22 1.13
CA ASN A 41 -8.04 0.18 0.43
C ASN A 41 -6.90 -0.77 0.80
N LEU A 42 -6.09 -1.17 -0.18
CA LEU A 42 -4.86 -1.93 0.04
C LEU A 42 -3.76 -0.98 0.50
N LEU A 43 -3.36 -1.06 1.76
CA LEU A 43 -2.36 -0.15 2.34
C LEU A 43 -0.93 -0.63 2.15
N ALA A 44 -0.73 -1.94 2.24
CA ALA A 44 0.59 -2.56 2.17
C ALA A 44 0.48 -4.02 1.76
N ALA A 45 1.62 -4.64 1.52
CA ALA A 45 1.76 -6.08 1.38
C ALA A 45 2.81 -6.57 2.39
N ASP A 46 2.41 -7.48 3.25
CA ASP A 46 3.29 -8.13 4.22
C ASP A 46 4.04 -9.27 3.53
N LEU A 47 5.32 -9.06 3.25
CA LEU A 47 6.17 -10.04 2.59
C LEU A 47 6.49 -11.19 3.54
N VAL A 48 5.95 -12.36 3.27
CA VAL A 48 6.16 -13.59 4.05
C VAL A 48 7.41 -14.33 3.60
N ASN A 49 7.59 -14.42 2.27
CA ASN A 49 8.73 -15.09 1.65
C ASN A 49 9.14 -14.34 0.39
N GLY A 50 10.41 -13.98 0.29
CA GLY A 50 10.94 -13.29 -0.89
C GLY A 50 11.17 -14.18 -2.11
N GLY A 51 11.05 -15.50 -1.96
CA GLY A 51 11.37 -16.45 -3.02
C GLY A 51 12.85 -16.44 -3.41
N PHE A 52 13.14 -16.92 -4.59
CA PHE A 52 14.52 -16.95 -5.11
C PHE A 52 14.55 -17.06 -6.65
N GLY A 53 15.71 -16.74 -7.21
CA GLY A 53 15.96 -16.90 -8.64
C GLY A 53 15.36 -15.81 -9.53
N TYR A 54 14.91 -14.69 -8.96
CA TYR A 54 14.41 -13.58 -9.73
C TYR A 54 15.55 -12.82 -10.43
N GLU A 55 15.47 -12.73 -11.74
CA GLU A 55 16.39 -11.93 -12.56
C GLU A 55 15.89 -10.50 -12.74
N THR A 56 14.56 -10.34 -12.76
CA THR A 56 13.87 -9.05 -12.80
C THR A 56 12.76 -9.03 -11.76
N PRO A 57 12.32 -7.84 -11.30
CA PRO A 57 11.20 -7.75 -10.35
C PRO A 57 9.95 -8.45 -10.90
N PRO A 58 9.38 -9.41 -10.17
CA PRO A 58 8.13 -10.06 -10.59
C PRO A 58 6.96 -9.07 -10.55
N PHE A 59 5.95 -9.33 -11.36
CA PHE A 59 4.68 -8.65 -11.27
C PHE A 59 3.88 -9.19 -10.09
N VAL A 60 3.18 -8.31 -9.40
CA VAL A 60 2.25 -8.65 -8.31
C VAL A 60 0.86 -8.19 -8.67
N THR A 61 -0.10 -9.08 -8.57
CA THR A 61 -1.51 -8.77 -8.76
C THR A 61 -2.34 -9.12 -7.53
N VAL A 62 -3.38 -8.34 -7.28
CA VAL A 62 -4.36 -8.65 -6.24
C VAL A 62 -5.45 -9.52 -6.85
N VAL A 63 -5.60 -10.71 -6.30
CA VAL A 63 -6.67 -11.63 -6.68
C VAL A 63 -7.79 -11.52 -5.66
N ASP A 64 -8.90 -10.94 -6.09
CA ASP A 64 -10.13 -10.88 -5.30
C ASP A 64 -11.17 -11.85 -5.90
N PRO A 65 -11.42 -12.99 -5.26
CA PRO A 65 -12.32 -14.01 -5.77
C PRO A 65 -13.75 -13.53 -6.01
N CYS A 66 -14.20 -12.58 -5.21
CA CYS A 66 -15.55 -12.02 -5.33
C CYS A 66 -15.62 -10.78 -6.23
N ARG A 67 -14.48 -10.29 -6.73
CA ARG A 67 -14.39 -9.14 -7.64
C ARG A 67 -15.04 -7.86 -7.11
N ASN A 68 -14.98 -7.67 -5.79
CA ASN A 68 -15.48 -6.46 -5.15
C ASN A 68 -14.47 -5.31 -5.20
N GLY A 69 -13.17 -5.65 -5.07
CA GLY A 69 -12.08 -4.70 -5.13
C GLY A 69 -11.45 -4.57 -6.51
N ASN A 70 -10.92 -3.40 -6.78
CA ASN A 70 -10.19 -3.11 -8.01
C ASN A 70 -9.24 -1.91 -7.85
N GLY A 71 -8.36 -1.75 -8.82
CA GLY A 71 -7.52 -0.55 -8.98
C GLY A 71 -6.25 -0.54 -8.15
N ALA A 72 -5.93 -1.56 -7.35
CA ALA A 72 -4.64 -1.63 -6.68
C ALA A 72 -3.50 -1.89 -7.68
N VAL A 73 -2.41 -1.14 -7.53
CA VAL A 73 -1.18 -1.30 -8.32
C VAL A 73 -0.01 -1.47 -7.37
N LEU A 74 0.73 -2.57 -7.55
CA LEU A 74 1.88 -2.90 -6.72
C LEU A 74 3.12 -3.11 -7.60
N ASN A 75 4.27 -2.75 -7.04
CA ASN A 75 5.57 -3.04 -7.62
C ASN A 75 6.43 -3.80 -6.61
N THR A 76 7.36 -4.59 -7.11
CA THR A 76 8.33 -5.31 -6.30
C THR A 76 9.74 -4.77 -6.49
N GLU A 77 10.55 -4.91 -5.47
CA GLU A 77 12.00 -4.68 -5.52
C GLU A 77 12.70 -5.99 -5.20
N ILE A 78 13.75 -6.31 -5.98
CA ILE A 78 14.57 -7.50 -5.76
C ILE A 78 15.99 -7.12 -5.38
N LYS A 79 16.61 -7.97 -4.58
CA LYS A 79 18.04 -7.93 -4.27
C LYS A 79 18.57 -9.36 -4.24
N ASP A 80 19.65 -9.60 -4.96
CA ASP A 80 20.30 -10.91 -5.04
C ASP A 80 19.32 -12.05 -5.43
N GLY A 81 18.38 -11.76 -6.34
CA GLY A 81 17.40 -12.73 -6.83
C GLY A 81 16.25 -13.01 -5.87
N ILE A 82 16.07 -12.21 -4.83
CA ILE A 82 15.04 -12.33 -3.80
C ILE A 82 14.19 -11.08 -3.80
N VAL A 83 12.87 -11.22 -3.69
CA VAL A 83 11.98 -10.07 -3.45
C VAL A 83 12.20 -9.58 -2.02
N VAL A 84 12.61 -8.34 -1.89
CA VAL A 84 12.93 -7.73 -0.59
C VAL A 84 11.88 -6.70 -0.16
N ARG A 85 11.07 -6.24 -1.10
CA ARG A 85 10.08 -5.19 -0.83
C ARG A 85 8.94 -5.23 -1.84
N ILE A 86 7.75 -4.89 -1.36
CA ILE A 86 6.55 -4.67 -2.18
C ILE A 86 6.05 -3.27 -1.89
N ILE A 87 5.77 -2.52 -2.94
CA ILE A 87 5.32 -1.14 -2.85
C ILE A 87 3.93 -1.05 -3.45
N VAL A 88 2.98 -0.53 -2.67
CA VAL A 88 1.64 -0.21 -3.15
C VAL A 88 1.68 1.19 -3.74
N ASN A 89 1.60 1.29 -5.06
CA ASN A 89 1.58 2.56 -5.78
C ASN A 89 0.18 3.17 -5.80
N GLU A 90 -0.83 2.30 -5.99
CA GLU A 90 -2.24 2.67 -5.92
C GLU A 90 -2.96 1.68 -5.01
N THR A 91 -3.73 2.20 -4.09
CA THR A 91 -4.40 1.39 -3.05
C THR A 91 -5.63 0.64 -3.56
N GLY A 92 -6.17 1.08 -4.68
CA GLY A 92 -7.47 0.58 -5.13
C GLY A 92 -8.59 0.84 -4.12
N THR A 93 -9.72 0.22 -4.32
CA THR A 93 -10.90 0.34 -3.45
C THR A 93 -11.74 -0.93 -3.47
N GLY A 94 -12.56 -1.12 -2.45
CA GLY A 94 -13.59 -2.17 -2.40
C GLY A 94 -13.09 -3.55 -2.02
N TYR A 95 -11.82 -3.71 -1.66
CA TYR A 95 -11.31 -4.99 -1.17
C TYR A 95 -11.89 -5.31 0.21
N LEU A 96 -12.26 -6.56 0.42
CA LEU A 96 -12.77 -6.98 1.71
C LEU A 96 -11.59 -7.23 2.66
N PRO A 97 -11.58 -6.57 3.84
CA PRO A 97 -10.58 -6.88 4.85
C PRO A 97 -10.74 -8.31 5.34
N PRO A 98 -9.65 -9.00 5.73
CA PRO A 98 -9.75 -10.30 6.38
C PRO A 98 -10.63 -10.17 7.63
N LYS A 99 -11.45 -11.20 7.91
CA LYS A 99 -12.26 -11.22 9.14
C LYS A 99 -11.35 -11.05 10.35
N ALA A 100 -11.72 -10.14 11.23
CA ALA A 100 -11.00 -9.87 12.48
C ALA A 100 -11.06 -11.07 13.44
N THR A 101 -10.36 -12.13 13.09
CA THR A 101 -10.12 -13.29 13.97
C THR A 101 -8.80 -13.19 14.72
N SER A 102 -7.97 -12.21 14.36
CA SER A 102 -6.69 -11.93 14.99
C SER A 102 -6.81 -10.71 15.91
N PRO A 103 -6.24 -10.75 17.12
CA PRO A 103 -6.17 -9.58 17.99
C PRO A 103 -5.32 -8.43 17.42
N GLN A 104 -4.64 -8.64 16.31
CA GLN A 104 -3.81 -7.64 15.62
C GLN A 104 -4.55 -6.90 14.50
N TYR A 105 -5.84 -7.07 14.35
CA TYR A 105 -6.60 -6.33 13.34
C TYR A 105 -7.35 -5.14 13.96
N PRO A 106 -7.31 -3.94 13.37
CA PRO A 106 -6.58 -3.58 12.15
C PRO A 106 -5.06 -3.60 12.36
N ALA A 107 -4.32 -4.03 11.32
CA ALA A 107 -2.87 -4.00 11.36
C ALA A 107 -2.37 -2.56 11.61
N ILE A 108 -1.35 -2.42 12.43
CA ILE A 108 -0.68 -1.14 12.66
C ILE A 108 0.46 -1.03 11.67
N LEU A 109 0.42 -0.02 10.84
CA LEU A 109 1.42 0.25 9.81
C LEU A 109 2.33 1.40 10.25
N GLN A 110 3.61 1.26 10.03
CA GLN A 110 4.58 2.33 10.21
C GLN A 110 4.95 2.92 8.85
N LEU A 111 4.90 4.24 8.75
CA LEU A 111 5.33 4.93 7.54
C LEU A 111 6.85 4.82 7.40
N SER A 112 7.30 4.14 6.34
CA SER A 112 8.73 3.93 6.08
C SER A 112 9.31 4.95 5.11
N GLU A 113 8.53 5.35 4.13
CA GLU A 113 8.96 6.24 3.05
C GLU A 113 7.76 7.00 2.49
N VAL A 114 8.02 8.16 1.90
CA VAL A 114 7.08 8.88 1.07
C VAL A 114 7.71 9.07 -0.30
N ARG A 115 7.06 8.55 -1.33
CA ARG A 115 7.50 8.72 -2.71
C ARG A 115 6.90 9.98 -3.32
N VAL A 116 7.69 10.69 -4.10
CA VAL A 116 7.22 11.82 -4.89
C VAL A 116 6.80 11.29 -6.26
N ASP A 117 5.51 11.29 -6.54
CA ASP A 117 4.97 10.85 -7.83
C ASP A 117 5.00 11.97 -8.86
N ASP A 118 4.66 13.19 -8.43
CA ASP A 118 4.79 14.41 -9.21
C ASP A 118 5.52 15.46 -8.37
N PRO A 119 6.64 16.04 -8.86
CA PRO A 119 7.39 17.05 -8.13
C PRO A 119 6.66 18.40 -8.02
N GLY A 120 5.64 18.61 -8.83
CA GLY A 120 4.97 19.89 -8.92
C GLY A 120 5.90 21.06 -9.32
N ILE A 121 5.42 22.26 -9.20
CA ILE A 121 6.16 23.49 -9.50
C ILE A 121 5.71 24.65 -8.60
N ASN A 122 6.53 25.70 -8.54
CA ASN A 122 6.23 26.96 -7.86
C ASN A 122 6.03 26.88 -6.34
N TYR A 123 6.57 25.85 -5.69
CA TYR A 123 6.60 25.78 -4.22
C TYR A 123 7.63 26.77 -3.65
N ASP A 124 7.26 27.44 -2.56
CA ASP A 124 8.17 28.30 -1.81
C ASP A 124 8.96 27.44 -0.80
N CYS A 125 10.19 27.11 -1.15
CA CYS A 125 11.06 26.23 -0.36
C CYS A 125 11.33 26.71 1.08
N GLY A 126 11.04 27.96 1.38
CA GLY A 126 11.26 28.52 2.72
C GLY A 126 10.00 28.72 3.54
N LYS A 127 8.82 28.60 2.94
CA LYS A 127 7.53 28.90 3.58
C LYS A 127 6.50 27.79 3.48
N ASP A 128 6.58 26.98 2.43
CA ASP A 128 5.64 25.88 2.25
C ASP A 128 5.97 24.71 3.18
N GLU A 129 4.95 24.04 3.64
CA GLU A 129 5.07 22.92 4.58
C GLU A 129 4.47 21.65 3.99
N ILE A 130 5.12 20.51 4.23
CA ILE A 130 4.53 19.20 3.97
C ILE A 130 3.72 18.75 5.18
N VAL A 131 2.48 18.33 4.96
CA VAL A 131 1.57 17.89 6.01
C VAL A 131 1.04 16.50 5.72
N ILE A 132 0.85 15.73 6.77
CA ILE A 132 0.25 14.40 6.74
C ILE A 132 -0.95 14.37 7.69
N GLU A 133 -2.09 13.86 7.23
CA GLU A 133 -3.33 13.78 7.99
C GLU A 133 -3.93 12.37 7.91
N PRO A 134 -4.18 11.71 9.04
CA PRO A 134 -3.84 12.09 10.42
C PRO A 134 -2.32 12.07 10.65
N ALA A 135 -1.81 12.98 11.48
CA ALA A 135 -0.38 13.09 11.73
C ALA A 135 0.19 11.92 12.54
N ASN A 136 -0.54 11.42 13.53
CA ASN A 136 -0.20 10.27 14.38
C ASN A 136 1.24 10.27 14.90
N GLY A 137 1.79 11.45 15.16
CA GLY A 137 3.18 11.63 15.59
C GLY A 137 4.22 11.61 14.46
N THR A 138 3.80 11.52 13.21
CA THR A 138 4.70 11.54 12.05
C THR A 138 5.26 12.93 11.82
N ARG A 139 6.55 12.99 11.51
CA ARG A 139 7.25 14.20 11.11
C ARG A 139 7.91 13.96 9.76
N LEU A 140 7.63 14.84 8.82
CA LEU A 140 8.16 14.83 7.46
C LEU A 140 8.98 16.07 7.19
N SER A 141 9.97 15.94 6.33
CA SER A 141 10.66 17.05 5.68
C SER A 141 10.72 16.79 4.18
N TYR A 142 10.91 17.82 3.39
CA TYR A 142 11.00 17.69 1.94
C TYR A 142 12.27 18.35 1.39
N VAL A 143 12.69 17.87 0.23
CA VAL A 143 13.79 18.45 -0.53
C VAL A 143 13.18 19.26 -1.66
N CYS A 144 13.53 20.54 -1.70
CA CYS A 144 13.05 21.48 -2.69
C CYS A 144 14.19 21.85 -3.63
N GLU A 145 13.93 21.79 -4.92
CA GLU A 145 14.87 22.15 -5.97
C GLU A 145 14.51 23.49 -6.62
N PRO A 146 15.40 24.04 -7.47
CA PRO A 146 15.12 25.26 -8.23
C PRO A 146 13.78 25.18 -8.96
N PHE A 147 13.11 26.32 -9.09
CA PHE A 147 11.75 26.47 -9.61
C PHE A 147 10.64 25.86 -8.74
N GLY A 148 10.94 25.61 -7.47
CA GLY A 148 9.96 25.09 -6.52
C GLY A 148 9.46 23.68 -6.85
N LYS A 149 10.34 22.80 -7.25
CA LYS A 149 10.05 21.38 -7.45
C LYS A 149 10.38 20.59 -6.19
N ILE A 150 9.50 19.66 -5.81
CA ILE A 150 9.74 18.77 -4.69
C ILE A 150 10.40 17.50 -5.20
N SER A 151 11.68 17.31 -4.94
CA SER A 151 12.44 16.15 -5.42
C SER A 151 12.45 14.95 -4.48
N GLY A 152 12.12 15.15 -3.23
CA GLY A 152 12.09 14.08 -2.24
C GLY A 152 11.39 14.46 -0.96
N VAL A 153 10.96 13.45 -0.22
CA VAL A 153 10.40 13.58 1.12
C VAL A 153 11.13 12.65 2.06
N LYS A 154 11.51 13.16 3.23
CA LYS A 154 12.17 12.38 4.28
C LYS A 154 11.24 12.17 5.45
N VAL A 155 11.14 10.94 5.93
CA VAL A 155 10.45 10.60 7.17
C VAL A 155 11.41 10.82 8.33
N LEU A 156 11.22 11.88 9.09
CA LEU A 156 12.06 12.20 10.26
C LEU A 156 11.62 11.40 11.49
N GLN A 157 10.32 11.20 11.62
CA GLN A 157 9.71 10.38 12.65
C GLN A 157 8.53 9.63 12.06
N SER A 158 8.55 8.30 12.18
CA SER A 158 7.45 7.45 11.74
C SER A 158 6.32 7.49 12.76
N GLY A 159 5.08 7.56 12.25
CA GLY A 159 3.87 7.37 13.05
C GLY A 159 3.23 6.02 12.81
N ASN A 160 2.23 5.69 13.61
CA ASN A 160 1.45 4.47 13.51
C ASN A 160 0.10 4.77 12.84
N PHE A 161 -0.22 4.00 11.80
CA PHE A 161 -1.45 4.18 11.02
C PHE A 161 -2.26 2.88 10.98
N THR A 162 -3.56 3.03 11.03
CA THR A 162 -4.54 1.95 10.82
C THR A 162 -5.39 2.19 9.57
N GLU A 163 -5.20 3.33 8.96
CA GLU A 163 -5.87 3.78 7.73
C GLU A 163 -4.90 4.64 6.91
N LEU A 164 -5.22 4.83 5.63
CA LEU A 164 -4.38 5.59 4.70
C LEU A 164 -4.35 7.08 5.08
N PRO A 165 -3.17 7.64 5.39
CA PRO A 165 -3.05 9.08 5.58
C PRO A 165 -3.04 9.83 4.24
N THR A 166 -3.43 11.09 4.28
CA THR A 166 -3.29 12.03 3.16
C THR A 166 -2.04 12.87 3.34
N ILE A 167 -1.17 12.92 2.33
CA ILE A 167 0.04 13.74 2.31
C ILE A 167 -0.13 14.83 1.27
N LYS A 168 0.05 16.07 1.67
CA LYS A 168 -0.09 17.24 0.80
C LYS A 168 0.87 18.36 1.19
N MET A 169 1.09 19.30 0.28
CA MET A 169 1.80 20.53 0.55
C MET A 169 0.81 21.61 0.98
N LYS A 170 1.12 22.27 2.09
CA LYS A 170 0.45 23.50 2.49
C LYS A 170 1.19 24.66 1.84
N THR A 171 0.59 25.22 0.80
CA THR A 171 1.22 26.21 -0.08
C THR A 171 0.24 27.30 -0.49
N ARG A 172 0.77 28.45 -0.91
CA ARG A 172 0.00 29.52 -1.53
C ARG A 172 0.20 29.59 -3.05
N THR A 173 1.32 29.08 -3.55
CA THR A 173 1.76 29.26 -4.94
C THR A 173 2.09 27.96 -5.64
N GLY A 174 2.42 26.92 -4.90
CA GLY A 174 2.79 25.62 -5.46
C GLY A 174 1.59 24.86 -5.99
N VAL A 175 1.80 24.05 -7.01
CA VAL A 175 0.78 23.24 -7.66
C VAL A 175 1.29 21.87 -8.07
N SER A 176 0.39 20.92 -8.12
CA SER A 176 0.53 19.58 -8.75
C SER A 176 1.47 18.58 -8.06
N ALA A 177 2.10 18.87 -6.92
CA ALA A 177 2.87 17.84 -6.23
C ALA A 177 1.94 16.73 -5.70
N SER A 178 2.34 15.49 -5.92
CA SER A 178 1.65 14.32 -5.42
C SER A 178 2.61 13.33 -4.77
N PHE A 179 2.13 12.62 -3.76
CA PHE A 179 2.94 11.78 -2.89
C PHE A 179 2.24 10.45 -2.62
N THR A 180 3.02 9.37 -2.53
CA THR A 180 2.54 8.05 -2.15
C THR A 180 3.24 7.61 -0.87
N PRO A 181 2.49 7.34 0.22
CA PRO A 181 3.07 6.77 1.44
C PRO A 181 3.40 5.29 1.23
N VAL A 182 4.52 4.86 1.80
CA VAL A 182 4.95 3.46 1.81
C VAL A 182 5.08 2.99 3.24
N PHE A 183 4.45 1.87 3.57
CA PHE A 183 4.38 1.36 4.93
C PHE A 183 5.18 0.07 5.10
N ASN A 184 5.68 -0.11 6.33
CA ASN A 184 6.11 -1.39 6.86
C ASN A 184 5.01 -1.98 7.77
N VAL A 185 4.86 -3.25 7.70
CA VAL A 185 3.93 -4.01 8.54
C VAL A 185 4.66 -4.54 9.78
#